data_776252beac0664aca2d9c833c8487205
#
_entry.id   776252beac0664aca2d9c833c8487205
#
_cell.length_a   1.000
_cell.length_b   1.000
_cell.length_c   1.000
_cell.angle_alpha   90.00
_cell.angle_beta   90.00
_cell.angle_gamma   90.00
#
_symmetry.space_group_name_H-M   'P 1'
#
loop_
_entity.id
_entity.type
_entity.pdbx_description
1 polymer ?
#
loop_
_entity_poly.entity_id
_entity_poly.type
_entity_poly.pdbx_seq_one_letter_code
_entity_poly.pdbx_strand_id
1 'polypeptide(L)'
;MRIRYGNGIELECGGRLLIDPKFLVKGVPTLISHAHYDHVPKNLREVRTRVLVTEGTSSILRKLYGGNYEIIHFGEEFRLGDFEIYAFPAGHIFGSAGFLVNCGKISLFYTGDVNPHGGLTVESPAETPKADVLVIEATYGHPKFKFPDPDVIRARLAKWVVREVIDGRKPILSAYLVGKSQEVIATLNKYTNVELSVSRGIARVSEAYEKFSLKYTTEREESMAHVTHAARSKNCARVTGWVLFSKRESDFPLSAHADFYDLLDIVERSSSKMVFTVHGFASYFAQILKKMGIEAEKLGENWVEL
;
A
#
# COMPACT_ATOMS: atom_id res chain seq x y z
N MET A 1 18.22 -19.32 6.75
CA MET A 1 16.84 -18.84 6.58
C MET A 1 16.31 -19.32 5.24
N ARG A 2 15.05 -19.75 5.16
CA ARG A 2 14.43 -20.11 3.88
C ARG A 2 13.13 -19.36 3.67
N ILE A 3 12.77 -19.16 2.40
CA ILE A 3 11.60 -18.36 1.99
C ILE A 3 10.79 -19.08 0.89
N ARG A 4 9.49 -18.81 0.84
CA ARG A 4 8.60 -19.13 -0.29
C ARG A 4 7.38 -18.21 -0.35
N TYR A 5 6.66 -18.24 -1.48
CA TYR A 5 5.36 -17.61 -1.65
C TYR A 5 4.26 -18.67 -1.76
N GLY A 6 3.74 -19.08 -0.61
CA GLY A 6 2.66 -20.08 -0.53
C GLY A 6 1.36 -19.47 0.02
N ASN A 7 1.27 -19.40 1.34
CA ASN A 7 0.21 -18.70 2.05
C ASN A 7 0.62 -17.24 2.35
N GLY A 8 0.88 -16.44 1.31
CA GLY A 8 1.61 -15.20 1.41
C GLY A 8 3.11 -15.46 1.42
N ILE A 9 3.92 -14.57 2.01
CA ILE A 9 5.35 -14.80 2.21
C ILE A 9 5.53 -15.62 3.49
N GLU A 10 6.22 -16.73 3.37
CA GLU A 10 6.54 -17.63 4.47
C GLU A 10 8.04 -17.63 4.69
N LEU A 11 8.47 -17.36 5.91
CA LEU A 11 9.86 -17.45 6.36
C LEU A 11 10.02 -18.57 7.37
N GLU A 12 11.16 -19.26 7.32
CA GLU A 12 11.52 -20.27 8.32
C GLU A 12 12.97 -20.12 8.72
N CYS A 13 13.20 -19.96 10.04
CA CYS A 13 14.50 -19.84 10.65
C CYS A 13 14.36 -20.07 12.15
N GLY A 14 14.67 -21.27 12.64
CA GLY A 14 14.39 -21.67 14.04
C GLY A 14 12.90 -21.70 14.42
N GLY A 15 12.05 -21.06 13.64
CA GLY A 15 10.61 -20.95 13.75
C GLY A 15 9.99 -20.56 12.41
N ARG A 16 8.67 -20.33 12.39
CA ARG A 16 7.95 -19.86 11.19
C ARG A 16 7.40 -18.46 11.43
N LEU A 17 7.44 -17.64 10.38
CA LEU A 17 6.84 -16.30 10.32
C LEU A 17 6.08 -16.15 9.00
N LEU A 18 4.88 -15.61 9.05
CA LEU A 18 4.08 -15.28 7.87
C LEU A 18 4.04 -13.77 7.67
N ILE A 19 4.12 -13.32 6.42
CA ILE A 19 3.90 -11.93 6.06
C ILE A 19 2.81 -11.86 4.99
N ASP A 20 1.79 -11.05 5.25
CA ASP A 20 0.60 -10.89 4.39
C ASP A 20 -0.03 -12.23 3.94
N PRO A 21 -0.31 -13.16 4.88
CA PRO A 21 -0.83 -14.46 4.50
C PRO A 21 -2.30 -14.39 4.06
N LYS A 22 -2.68 -15.25 3.14
CA LYS A 22 -4.09 -15.45 2.74
C LYS A 22 -4.96 -15.94 3.91
N PHE A 23 -4.35 -16.74 4.79
CA PHE A 23 -4.99 -17.31 5.98
C PHE A 23 -4.01 -17.31 7.16
N LEU A 24 -4.50 -16.96 8.34
CA LEU A 24 -3.77 -17.17 9.60
C LEU A 24 -3.63 -18.66 9.90
N VAL A 25 -2.48 -19.03 10.45
CA VAL A 25 -2.18 -20.37 10.94
C VAL A 25 -2.04 -20.31 12.45
N LYS A 26 -2.76 -21.17 13.17
CA LYS A 26 -2.74 -21.22 14.64
C LYS A 26 -1.31 -21.40 15.15
N GLY A 27 -0.90 -20.53 16.07
CA GLY A 27 0.43 -20.58 16.69
C GLY A 27 1.59 -20.07 15.81
N VAL A 28 1.32 -19.65 14.56
CA VAL A 28 2.34 -19.04 13.69
C VAL A 28 2.15 -17.53 13.68
N PRO A 29 3.13 -16.75 14.18
CA PRO A 29 3.05 -15.31 14.17
C PRO A 29 3.01 -14.74 12.76
N THR A 30 2.34 -13.60 12.62
CA THR A 30 2.03 -13.00 11.33
C THR A 30 2.29 -11.50 11.35
N LEU A 31 2.95 -10.99 10.32
CA LEU A 31 3.06 -9.56 10.01
C LEU A 31 2.02 -9.21 8.93
N ILE A 32 1.34 -8.07 9.07
CA ILE A 32 0.49 -7.50 8.01
C ILE A 32 1.08 -6.16 7.63
N SER A 33 1.48 -6.04 6.37
CA SER A 33 2.15 -4.83 5.86
C SER A 33 1.22 -3.62 5.83
N HIS A 34 -0.04 -3.82 5.45
CA HIS A 34 -1.05 -2.75 5.39
C HIS A 34 -2.48 -3.31 5.32
N ALA A 35 -3.48 -2.42 5.40
CA ALA A 35 -4.87 -2.80 5.58
C ALA A 35 -5.67 -3.00 4.27
N HIS A 36 -5.03 -3.23 3.12
CA HIS A 36 -5.75 -3.61 1.91
C HIS A 36 -6.21 -5.07 1.97
N TYR A 37 -7.37 -5.34 1.36
CA TYR A 37 -8.06 -6.61 1.43
C TYR A 37 -7.23 -7.84 1.01
N ASP A 38 -6.36 -7.67 0.03
CA ASP A 38 -5.48 -8.71 -0.52
C ASP A 38 -4.25 -9.01 0.36
N HIS A 39 -3.95 -8.15 1.33
CA HIS A 39 -2.90 -8.33 2.34
C HIS A 39 -3.44 -8.75 3.70
N VAL A 40 -4.77 -8.73 3.88
CA VAL A 40 -5.41 -9.09 5.15
C VAL A 40 -5.92 -10.54 5.11
N PRO A 41 -5.55 -11.38 6.09
CA PRO A 41 -5.99 -12.77 6.14
C PRO A 41 -7.51 -12.92 6.16
N LYS A 42 -8.07 -13.81 5.33
CA LYS A 42 -9.52 -14.02 5.22
C LYS A 42 -10.17 -14.51 6.52
N ASN A 43 -9.41 -15.24 7.33
CA ASN A 43 -9.83 -15.78 8.63
C ASN A 43 -9.33 -14.96 9.83
N LEU A 44 -9.06 -13.65 9.63
CA LEU A 44 -8.50 -12.76 10.66
C LEU A 44 -9.28 -12.77 11.98
N ARG A 45 -10.59 -13.01 11.93
CA ARG A 45 -11.48 -13.05 13.11
C ARG A 45 -11.65 -14.44 13.73
N GLU A 46 -11.21 -15.50 13.05
CA GLU A 46 -11.50 -16.89 13.42
C GLU A 46 -10.33 -17.56 14.12
N VAL A 47 -9.10 -17.19 13.75
CA VAL A 47 -7.88 -17.82 14.25
C VAL A 47 -7.16 -16.91 15.21
N ARG A 48 -6.90 -17.42 16.43
CA ARG A 48 -6.10 -16.71 17.43
C ARG A 48 -4.62 -17.04 17.25
N THR A 49 -3.87 -16.04 16.82
CA THR A 49 -2.40 -16.04 16.75
C THR A 49 -1.90 -14.62 16.98
N ARG A 50 -0.59 -14.46 17.14
CA ARG A 50 0.01 -13.12 17.21
C ARG A 50 -0.04 -12.48 15.83
N VAL A 51 -0.69 -11.32 15.73
CA VAL A 51 -0.76 -10.51 14.51
C VAL A 51 -0.15 -9.16 14.81
N LEU A 52 0.99 -8.89 14.18
CA LEU A 52 1.78 -7.69 14.35
C LEU A 52 1.51 -6.74 13.20
N VAL A 53 1.24 -5.49 13.51
CA VAL A 53 0.94 -4.42 12.56
C VAL A 53 1.46 -3.09 13.09
N THR A 54 1.59 -2.08 12.24
CA THR A 54 1.83 -0.72 12.68
C THR A 54 0.59 -0.12 13.34
N GLU A 55 0.74 0.98 14.05
CA GLU A 55 -0.38 1.70 14.69
C GLU A 55 -1.43 2.16 13.67
N GLY A 56 -0.99 2.71 12.52
CA GLY A 56 -1.90 3.15 11.46
C GLY A 56 -2.68 1.99 10.84
N THR A 57 -1.99 0.88 10.52
CA THR A 57 -2.64 -0.35 10.03
C THR A 57 -3.61 -0.91 11.07
N SER A 58 -3.24 -0.95 12.36
CA SER A 58 -4.13 -1.37 13.45
C SER A 58 -5.40 -0.52 13.52
N SER A 59 -5.27 0.80 13.40
CA SER A 59 -6.40 1.74 13.44
C SER A 59 -7.41 1.44 12.32
N ILE A 60 -6.94 1.20 11.10
CA ILE A 60 -7.79 0.86 9.96
C ILE A 60 -8.43 -0.53 10.14
N LEU A 61 -7.64 -1.54 10.52
CA LEU A 61 -8.12 -2.90 10.70
C LEU A 61 -9.20 -2.98 11.79
N ARG A 62 -9.05 -2.25 12.89
CA ARG A 62 -10.07 -2.15 13.95
C ARG A 62 -11.40 -1.60 13.43
N LYS A 63 -11.37 -0.59 12.56
CA LYS A 63 -12.58 -0.03 11.93
C LYS A 63 -13.23 -1.01 10.96
N LEU A 64 -12.44 -1.79 10.22
CA LEU A 64 -12.95 -2.74 9.22
C LEU A 64 -13.37 -4.08 9.82
N TYR A 65 -12.53 -4.64 10.70
CA TYR A 65 -12.64 -6.03 11.17
C TYR A 65 -12.79 -6.15 12.68
N GLY A 66 -12.54 -5.08 13.45
CA GLY A 66 -12.42 -5.17 14.91
C GLY A 66 -11.13 -5.89 15.32
N GLY A 67 -11.08 -6.37 16.57
CA GLY A 67 -9.95 -7.13 17.09
C GLY A 67 -8.85 -6.28 17.73
N ASN A 68 -7.88 -6.99 18.32
CA ASN A 68 -6.69 -6.39 18.91
C ASN A 68 -5.46 -6.94 18.19
N TYR A 69 -4.52 -6.04 17.91
CA TYR A 69 -3.30 -6.33 17.19
C TYR A 69 -2.10 -5.94 18.04
N GLU A 70 -1.02 -6.64 17.90
CA GLU A 70 0.25 -6.29 18.52
C GLU A 70 0.95 -5.21 17.67
N ILE A 71 1.41 -4.15 18.31
CA ILE A 71 1.97 -3.00 17.58
C ILE A 71 3.48 -3.17 17.42
N ILE A 72 3.95 -2.97 16.18
CA ILE A 72 5.35 -2.78 15.85
C ILE A 72 5.55 -1.32 15.42
N HIS A 73 6.49 -0.62 16.06
CA HIS A 73 6.78 0.77 15.76
C HIS A 73 7.83 0.90 14.66
N PHE A 74 7.73 1.94 13.85
CA PHE A 74 8.71 2.23 12.82
C PHE A 74 10.09 2.49 13.45
N GLY A 75 11.13 1.85 12.88
CA GLY A 75 12.52 2.00 13.30
C GLY A 75 12.90 1.30 14.60
N GLU A 76 11.94 0.67 15.29
CA GLU A 76 12.21 -0.06 16.53
C GLU A 76 12.37 -1.56 16.27
N GLU A 77 13.26 -2.19 17.04
CA GLU A 77 13.49 -3.63 17.00
C GLU A 77 12.34 -4.36 17.69
N PHE A 78 11.81 -5.37 17.01
CA PHE A 78 10.86 -6.31 17.57
C PHE A 78 11.41 -7.75 17.47
N ARG A 79 11.57 -8.44 18.59
CA ARG A 79 12.08 -9.82 18.63
C ARG A 79 10.99 -10.86 18.69
N LEU A 80 11.12 -11.87 17.84
CA LEU A 80 10.17 -12.97 17.73
C LEU A 80 10.92 -14.30 17.52
N GLY A 81 11.23 -15.01 18.60
CA GLY A 81 12.14 -16.17 18.54
C GLY A 81 13.49 -15.76 18.00
N ASP A 82 13.94 -16.38 16.91
CA ASP A 82 15.21 -16.10 16.26
C ASP A 82 15.12 -14.94 15.23
N PHE A 83 13.93 -14.36 15.04
CA PHE A 83 13.73 -13.23 14.15
C PHE A 83 13.89 -11.90 14.88
N GLU A 84 14.70 -11.01 14.32
CA GLU A 84 14.76 -9.59 14.66
C GLU A 84 14.06 -8.81 13.54
N ILE A 85 13.01 -8.09 13.87
CA ILE A 85 12.09 -7.47 12.90
C ILE A 85 12.10 -5.96 13.11
N TYR A 86 12.22 -5.21 12.02
CA TYR A 86 12.09 -3.76 11.99
C TYR A 86 11.05 -3.38 10.95
N ALA A 87 10.13 -2.50 11.31
CA ALA A 87 9.18 -1.90 10.37
C ALA A 87 9.74 -0.59 9.82
N PHE A 88 9.60 -0.39 8.51
CA PHE A 88 9.93 0.86 7.81
C PHE A 88 8.71 1.40 7.10
N PRO A 89 8.50 2.72 7.03
CA PRO A 89 7.40 3.28 6.25
C PRO A 89 7.46 2.81 4.79
N ALA A 90 6.33 2.34 4.27
CA ALA A 90 6.21 1.94 2.87
C ALA A 90 5.58 3.03 1.98
N GLY A 91 5.03 4.11 2.57
CA GLY A 91 4.51 5.28 1.85
C GLY A 91 3.25 5.03 1.02
N HIS A 92 2.68 3.83 1.08
CA HIS A 92 1.56 3.38 0.24
C HIS A 92 0.21 3.90 0.75
N ILE A 93 -0.15 3.55 1.99
CA ILE A 93 -1.31 4.07 2.72
C ILE A 93 -0.93 4.32 4.19
N PHE A 94 -1.81 4.94 4.96
CA PHE A 94 -1.60 5.15 6.40
C PHE A 94 -1.27 3.83 7.11
N GLY A 95 -0.14 3.81 7.81
CA GLY A 95 0.37 2.65 8.52
C GLY A 95 1.05 1.58 7.65
N SER A 96 1.16 1.76 6.34
CA SER A 96 1.83 0.77 5.48
C SER A 96 3.31 0.64 5.82
N ALA A 97 3.78 -0.60 5.92
CA ALA A 97 5.14 -0.94 6.32
C ALA A 97 5.81 -1.94 5.37
N GLY A 98 7.07 -1.71 5.09
CA GLY A 98 8.03 -2.74 4.73
C GLY A 98 8.66 -3.35 5.99
N PHE A 99 9.08 -4.61 5.92
CA PHE A 99 9.69 -5.32 7.05
C PHE A 99 11.09 -5.78 6.72
N LEU A 100 12.07 -5.33 7.50
CA LEU A 100 13.40 -5.92 7.53
C LEU A 100 13.40 -7.04 8.59
N VAL A 101 13.69 -8.25 8.16
CA VAL A 101 13.71 -9.44 9.00
C VAL A 101 15.12 -10.01 8.99
N ASN A 102 15.79 -9.99 10.14
CA ASN A 102 17.08 -10.60 10.33
C ASN A 102 16.92 -11.97 11.01
N CYS A 103 17.67 -12.94 10.56
CA CYS A 103 17.83 -14.22 11.25
C CYS A 103 19.22 -14.80 11.01
N GLY A 104 20.00 -14.95 12.08
CA GLY A 104 21.40 -15.32 11.99
C GLY A 104 22.23 -14.26 11.27
N LYS A 105 22.83 -14.64 10.13
CA LYS A 105 23.64 -13.72 9.30
C LYS A 105 22.90 -13.16 8.08
N ILE A 106 21.66 -13.54 7.88
CA ILE A 106 20.86 -13.16 6.71
C ILE A 106 19.88 -12.06 7.09
N SER A 107 19.87 -11.01 6.30
CA SER A 107 18.87 -9.94 6.34
C SER A 107 17.96 -10.00 5.10
N LEU A 108 16.64 -9.92 5.29
CA LEU A 108 15.64 -9.90 4.25
C LEU A 108 14.75 -8.68 4.42
N PHE A 109 14.60 -7.88 3.36
CA PHE A 109 13.65 -6.78 3.34
C PHE A 109 12.47 -7.09 2.41
N TYR A 110 11.26 -7.06 2.95
CA TYR A 110 10.00 -7.10 2.19
C TYR A 110 9.40 -5.69 2.13
N THR A 111 9.15 -5.20 0.94
CA THR A 111 8.66 -3.81 0.75
C THR A 111 7.21 -3.61 1.18
N GLY A 112 6.39 -4.67 1.23
CA GLY A 112 4.94 -4.49 1.09
C GLY A 112 4.62 -3.79 -0.23
N ASP A 113 3.44 -3.20 -0.35
CA ASP A 113 3.13 -2.24 -1.40
C ASP A 113 3.84 -0.93 -1.08
N VAL A 114 4.62 -0.41 -2.03
CA VAL A 114 5.60 0.63 -1.77
C VAL A 114 5.39 1.87 -2.63
N ASN A 115 5.53 3.06 -2.03
CA ASN A 115 5.47 4.35 -2.71
C ASN A 115 6.57 5.29 -2.23
N PRO A 116 7.65 5.50 -2.99
CA PRO A 116 8.75 6.38 -2.61
C PRO A 116 8.39 7.87 -2.62
N HIS A 117 7.26 8.25 -3.21
CA HIS A 117 6.79 9.64 -3.21
C HIS A 117 5.88 9.95 -2.02
N GLY A 118 5.35 8.92 -1.35
CA GLY A 118 4.37 9.08 -0.27
C GLY A 118 3.05 9.68 -0.73
N GLY A 119 2.31 10.23 0.22
CA GLY A 119 1.00 10.85 0.01
C GLY A 119 0.66 11.86 1.09
N LEU A 120 -0.49 12.53 0.95
CA LEU A 120 -0.99 13.50 1.95
C LEU A 120 -1.54 12.81 3.20
N THR A 121 -1.76 11.51 3.14
CA THR A 121 -2.39 10.71 4.20
C THR A 121 -1.56 9.49 4.62
N VAL A 122 -0.24 9.62 4.54
CA VAL A 122 0.74 8.63 5.03
C VAL A 122 1.70 9.30 6.00
N GLU A 123 2.46 8.52 6.76
CA GLU A 123 3.44 9.03 7.74
C GLU A 123 4.62 9.71 7.04
N SER A 124 5.16 9.04 6.04
CA SER A 124 6.30 9.49 5.24
C SER A 124 6.36 8.75 3.90
N PRO A 125 7.15 9.20 2.93
CA PRO A 125 7.58 8.39 1.80
C PRO A 125 8.21 7.07 2.25
N ALA A 126 8.29 6.10 1.31
CA ALA A 126 8.90 4.81 1.59
C ALA A 126 10.40 4.93 1.92
N GLU A 127 10.83 4.14 2.89
CA GLU A 127 12.23 3.96 3.24
C GLU A 127 12.71 2.58 2.76
N THR A 128 13.93 2.53 2.24
CA THR A 128 14.54 1.28 1.74
C THR A 128 15.83 1.00 2.51
N PRO A 129 15.80 0.13 3.53
CA PRO A 129 17.01 -0.31 4.22
C PRO A 129 17.82 -1.25 3.32
N LYS A 130 19.13 -1.36 3.60
CA LYS A 130 19.99 -2.38 2.98
C LYS A 130 19.66 -3.75 3.54
N ALA A 131 19.68 -4.76 2.66
CA ALA A 131 19.44 -6.16 3.04
C ALA A 131 20.17 -7.11 2.09
N ASP A 132 20.48 -8.33 2.53
CA ASP A 132 21.07 -9.36 1.66
C ASP A 132 20.07 -9.81 0.60
N VAL A 133 18.80 -9.86 0.96
CA VAL A 133 17.68 -10.30 0.11
C VAL A 133 16.58 -9.24 0.10
N LEU A 134 16.11 -8.89 -1.09
CA LEU A 134 14.95 -8.02 -1.29
C LEU A 134 13.76 -8.83 -1.79
N VAL A 135 12.61 -8.68 -1.16
CA VAL A 135 11.30 -9.12 -1.71
C VAL A 135 10.51 -7.86 -2.05
N ILE A 136 10.29 -7.62 -3.34
CA ILE A 136 9.70 -6.38 -3.84
C ILE A 136 8.40 -6.62 -4.63
N GLU A 137 7.40 -5.78 -4.40
CA GLU A 137 6.21 -5.74 -5.24
C GLU A 137 6.57 -5.36 -6.68
N ALA A 138 5.74 -5.75 -7.64
CA ALA A 138 5.87 -5.36 -9.03
C ALA A 138 4.52 -5.02 -9.68
N THR A 139 3.63 -4.33 -8.94
CA THR A 139 2.29 -3.93 -9.42
C THR A 139 2.38 -3.18 -10.73
N TYR A 140 3.33 -2.26 -10.84
CA TYR A 140 3.64 -1.52 -12.07
C TYR A 140 5.03 -1.85 -12.61
N GLY A 141 5.52 -3.07 -12.43
CA GLY A 141 6.85 -3.56 -12.83
C GLY A 141 7.07 -3.72 -14.34
N HIS A 142 6.49 -2.85 -15.18
CA HIS A 142 6.65 -2.83 -16.62
C HIS A 142 7.02 -1.42 -17.10
N PRO A 143 8.02 -1.22 -18.01
CA PRO A 143 8.54 0.10 -18.41
C PRO A 143 7.51 1.10 -18.94
N LYS A 144 6.36 0.61 -19.41
CA LYS A 144 5.25 1.50 -19.83
C LYS A 144 4.67 2.34 -18.71
N PHE A 145 4.81 1.90 -17.45
CA PHE A 145 4.33 2.62 -16.30
C PHE A 145 5.41 3.59 -15.82
N LYS A 146 5.21 4.86 -16.17
CA LYS A 146 5.93 6.01 -15.65
C LYS A 146 4.89 7.02 -15.24
N PHE A 147 4.73 7.24 -13.93
CA PHE A 147 3.72 8.16 -13.43
C PHE A 147 4.18 9.62 -13.53
N PRO A 148 3.26 10.55 -13.83
CA PRO A 148 3.50 11.96 -13.63
C PRO A 148 3.71 12.26 -12.14
N ASP A 149 4.35 13.40 -11.86
CA ASP A 149 4.47 13.91 -10.50
C ASP A 149 3.10 13.93 -9.80
N PRO A 150 2.97 13.32 -8.60
CA PRO A 150 1.70 13.24 -7.89
C PRO A 150 1.10 14.61 -7.55
N ASP A 151 1.90 15.65 -7.31
CA ASP A 151 1.39 17.01 -7.04
C ASP A 151 0.78 17.65 -8.28
N VAL A 152 1.31 17.36 -9.47
CA VAL A 152 0.70 17.77 -10.74
C VAL A 152 -0.68 17.11 -10.90
N ILE A 153 -0.81 15.83 -10.57
CA ILE A 153 -2.10 15.13 -10.65
C ILE A 153 -3.08 15.64 -9.61
N ARG A 154 -2.63 15.91 -8.37
CA ARG A 154 -3.45 16.54 -7.31
C ARG A 154 -3.99 17.90 -7.75
N ALA A 155 -3.13 18.74 -8.31
CA ALA A 155 -3.53 20.06 -8.82
C ALA A 155 -4.54 19.96 -9.98
N ARG A 156 -4.35 19.01 -10.91
CA ARG A 156 -5.30 18.73 -12.00
C ARG A 156 -6.65 18.27 -11.48
N LEU A 157 -6.65 17.36 -10.49
CA LEU A 157 -7.87 16.87 -9.84
C LEU A 157 -8.63 18.01 -9.18
N ALA A 158 -7.94 18.83 -8.37
CA ALA A 158 -8.53 19.99 -7.69
C ALA A 158 -9.13 20.99 -8.70
N LYS A 159 -8.37 21.36 -9.73
CA LYS A 159 -8.83 22.26 -10.79
C LYS A 159 -10.06 21.72 -11.53
N TRP A 160 -10.07 20.42 -11.83
CA TRP A 160 -11.21 19.78 -12.50
C TRP A 160 -12.46 19.82 -11.63
N VAL A 161 -12.35 19.46 -10.33
CA VAL A 161 -13.49 19.50 -9.40
C VAL A 161 -14.05 20.90 -9.26
N VAL A 162 -13.19 21.92 -9.08
CA VAL A 162 -13.62 23.32 -8.98
C VAL A 162 -14.35 23.76 -10.25
N ARG A 163 -13.85 23.44 -11.44
CA ARG A 163 -14.50 23.74 -12.72
C ARG A 163 -15.89 23.10 -12.81
N GLU A 164 -16.01 21.80 -12.48
CA GLU A 164 -17.30 21.11 -12.48
C GLU A 164 -18.33 21.79 -11.56
N VAL A 165 -17.88 22.20 -10.36
CA VAL A 165 -18.74 22.91 -9.39
C VAL A 165 -19.17 24.30 -9.90
N ILE A 166 -18.24 25.08 -10.48
CA ILE A 166 -18.55 26.39 -11.07
C ILE A 166 -19.55 26.25 -12.21
N ASP A 167 -19.45 25.19 -13.00
CA ASP A 167 -20.39 24.90 -14.10
C ASP A 167 -21.72 24.32 -13.59
N GLY A 168 -21.99 24.34 -12.29
CA GLY A 168 -23.24 23.89 -11.68
C GLY A 168 -23.40 22.36 -11.63
N ARG A 169 -22.33 21.60 -11.87
CA ARG A 169 -22.34 20.14 -11.78
C ARG A 169 -21.85 19.69 -10.41
N LYS A 170 -22.29 18.50 -9.98
CA LYS A 170 -21.83 17.84 -8.75
C LYS A 170 -20.96 16.64 -9.12
N PRO A 171 -19.62 16.81 -9.19
CA PRO A 171 -18.74 15.74 -9.60
C PRO A 171 -18.74 14.58 -8.61
N ILE A 172 -18.67 13.35 -9.14
CA ILE A 172 -18.52 12.12 -8.38
C ILE A 172 -17.13 11.57 -8.64
N LEU A 173 -16.36 11.34 -7.58
CA LEU A 173 -15.01 10.79 -7.65
C LEU A 173 -15.00 9.34 -7.15
N SER A 174 -14.51 8.44 -7.97
CA SER A 174 -14.37 7.02 -7.62
C SER A 174 -12.93 6.72 -7.25
N ALA A 175 -12.72 6.25 -6.02
CA ALA A 175 -11.43 5.91 -5.47
C ALA A 175 -11.55 4.67 -4.56
N TYR A 176 -10.45 3.91 -4.34
CA TYR A 176 -10.46 2.77 -3.44
C TYR A 176 -10.86 3.18 -2.01
N LEU A 177 -11.56 2.27 -1.32
CA LEU A 177 -12.12 2.49 0.01
C LEU A 177 -11.05 2.91 1.04
N VAL A 178 -9.91 2.25 1.01
CA VAL A 178 -8.80 2.48 1.95
C VAL A 178 -7.65 3.17 1.22
N GLY A 179 -7.10 4.21 1.82
CA GLY A 179 -5.95 4.97 1.33
C GLY A 179 -6.32 5.98 0.25
N LYS A 180 -6.76 5.53 -0.92
CA LYS A 180 -7.00 6.41 -2.08
C LYS A 180 -8.14 7.41 -1.86
N SER A 181 -9.23 7.01 -1.21
CA SER A 181 -10.34 7.93 -0.89
C SER A 181 -9.88 9.00 0.09
N GLN A 182 -9.09 8.64 1.10
CA GLN A 182 -8.54 9.58 2.07
C GLN A 182 -7.56 10.56 1.42
N GLU A 183 -6.73 10.09 0.49
CA GLU A 183 -5.82 10.92 -0.30
C GLU A 183 -6.59 11.94 -1.18
N VAL A 184 -7.71 11.52 -1.78
CA VAL A 184 -8.59 12.41 -2.56
C VAL A 184 -9.22 13.48 -1.65
N ILE A 185 -9.74 13.09 -0.48
CA ILE A 185 -10.30 14.03 0.48
C ILE A 185 -9.24 15.04 0.91
N ALA A 186 -8.05 14.58 1.33
CA ALA A 186 -6.95 15.44 1.74
C ALA A 186 -6.51 16.40 0.61
N THR A 187 -6.45 15.91 -0.63
CA THR A 187 -6.14 16.72 -1.80
C THR A 187 -7.14 17.85 -1.97
N LEU A 188 -8.44 17.56 -1.95
CA LEU A 188 -9.48 18.57 -2.14
C LEU A 188 -9.55 19.54 -0.94
N ASN A 189 -9.37 19.05 0.29
CA ASN A 189 -9.29 19.91 1.47
C ASN A 189 -8.09 20.87 1.43
N LYS A 190 -6.95 20.42 0.88
CA LYS A 190 -5.72 21.22 0.80
C LYS A 190 -5.80 22.29 -0.29
N TYR A 191 -6.39 21.98 -1.43
CA TYR A 191 -6.28 22.83 -2.64
C TYR A 191 -7.60 23.55 -3.00
N THR A 192 -8.72 23.27 -2.29
CA THR A 192 -10.03 23.85 -2.59
C THR A 192 -10.83 24.14 -1.32
N ASN A 193 -11.90 24.93 -1.47
CA ASN A 193 -12.93 25.13 -0.46
C ASN A 193 -14.22 24.36 -0.81
N VAL A 194 -14.14 23.33 -1.66
CA VAL A 194 -15.30 22.53 -2.07
C VAL A 194 -15.76 21.67 -0.90
N GLU A 195 -17.04 21.80 -0.55
CA GLU A 195 -17.68 20.94 0.45
C GLU A 195 -17.86 19.52 -0.07
N LEU A 196 -17.26 18.56 0.64
CA LEU A 196 -17.20 17.17 0.22
C LEU A 196 -18.16 16.29 1.01
N SER A 197 -18.92 15.46 0.31
CA SER A 197 -19.53 14.30 0.95
C SER A 197 -18.81 13.01 0.57
N VAL A 198 -18.92 12.00 1.43
CA VAL A 198 -18.34 10.68 1.22
C VAL A 198 -19.37 9.57 1.45
N SER A 199 -19.18 8.42 0.80
CA SER A 199 -19.99 7.24 1.11
C SER A 199 -19.74 6.76 2.53
N ARG A 200 -20.74 6.13 3.18
CA ARG A 200 -20.65 5.64 4.57
C ARG A 200 -19.45 4.72 4.82
N GLY A 201 -19.08 3.88 3.85
CA GLY A 201 -17.89 3.03 3.95
C GLY A 201 -16.60 3.85 4.05
N ILE A 202 -16.47 4.90 3.23
CA ILE A 202 -15.31 5.81 3.28
C ILE A 202 -15.30 6.58 4.61
N ALA A 203 -16.45 7.12 5.06
CA ALA A 203 -16.54 7.81 6.36
C ALA A 203 -16.01 6.92 7.49
N ARG A 204 -16.49 5.67 7.59
CA ARG A 204 -16.06 4.70 8.59
C ARG A 204 -14.54 4.45 8.59
N VAL A 205 -13.94 4.29 7.41
CA VAL A 205 -12.48 4.10 7.30
C VAL A 205 -11.74 5.39 7.65
N SER A 206 -12.25 6.54 7.23
CA SER A 206 -11.61 7.84 7.45
C SER A 206 -11.56 8.23 8.94
N GLU A 207 -12.39 7.65 9.79
CA GLU A 207 -12.25 7.78 11.25
C GLU A 207 -10.91 7.25 11.79
N ALA A 208 -10.25 6.31 11.09
CA ALA A 208 -8.91 5.86 11.46
C ALA A 208 -7.81 6.87 11.10
N TYR A 209 -8.13 7.90 10.32
CA TYR A 209 -7.21 8.92 9.80
C TYR A 209 -7.29 10.24 10.58
N GLU A 210 -7.66 10.22 11.86
CA GLU A 210 -7.87 11.43 12.69
C GLU A 210 -6.71 12.43 12.61
N LYS A 211 -5.46 11.93 12.65
CA LYS A 211 -4.27 12.79 12.60
C LYS A 211 -4.14 13.64 11.33
N PHE A 212 -4.83 13.29 10.27
CA PHE A 212 -4.82 14.03 9.00
C PHE A 212 -5.95 15.06 8.90
N SER A 213 -6.83 15.16 9.92
CA SER A 213 -7.90 16.17 10.03
C SER A 213 -8.76 16.31 8.76
N LEU A 214 -9.16 15.17 8.19
CA LEU A 214 -9.95 15.12 6.95
C LEU A 214 -11.33 15.75 7.15
N LYS A 215 -11.70 16.70 6.29
CA LYS A 215 -12.98 17.41 6.33
C LYS A 215 -13.94 16.84 5.28
N TYR A 216 -15.09 16.33 5.71
CA TYR A 216 -16.15 15.79 4.86
C TYR A 216 -17.48 15.68 5.63
N THR A 217 -18.57 15.50 4.92
CA THR A 217 -19.89 15.13 5.47
C THR A 217 -20.35 13.79 4.90
N THR A 218 -21.34 13.16 5.51
CA THR A 218 -22.08 12.02 4.94
C THR A 218 -23.34 12.48 4.21
N GLU A 219 -23.75 13.74 4.41
CA GLU A 219 -24.96 14.33 3.82
C GLU A 219 -24.66 14.81 2.40
N ARG A 220 -25.10 14.01 1.43
CA ARG A 220 -24.77 14.25 0.03
C ARG A 220 -25.45 15.50 -0.54
N GLU A 221 -26.64 15.83 -0.09
CA GLU A 221 -27.43 16.94 -0.60
C GLU A 221 -26.78 18.29 -0.33
N GLU A 222 -26.13 18.43 0.83
CA GLU A 222 -25.47 19.64 1.29
C GLU A 222 -24.07 19.84 0.70
N SER A 223 -23.54 18.87 -0.06
CA SER A 223 -22.16 18.90 -0.56
C SER A 223 -22.08 19.34 -2.03
N MET A 224 -20.91 19.86 -2.43
CA MET A 224 -20.61 20.28 -3.80
C MET A 224 -20.02 19.16 -4.64
N ALA A 225 -19.35 18.17 -4.02
CA ALA A 225 -18.76 17.01 -4.67
C ALA A 225 -18.90 15.75 -3.81
N HIS A 226 -18.82 14.57 -4.42
CA HIS A 226 -18.99 13.29 -3.71
C HIS A 226 -17.87 12.30 -4.00
N VAL A 227 -17.27 11.71 -2.95
CA VAL A 227 -16.26 10.66 -3.06
C VAL A 227 -16.88 9.30 -2.70
N THR A 228 -16.69 8.30 -3.54
CA THR A 228 -17.25 6.95 -3.35
C THR A 228 -16.30 5.87 -3.85
N HIS A 229 -16.40 4.67 -3.29
CA HIS A 229 -15.64 3.49 -3.74
C HIS A 229 -16.47 2.57 -4.66
N ALA A 230 -17.78 2.81 -4.79
CA ALA A 230 -18.73 1.94 -5.48
C ALA A 230 -19.21 2.46 -6.84
N ALA A 231 -18.73 3.62 -7.31
CA ALA A 231 -19.22 4.20 -8.54
C ALA A 231 -18.63 3.48 -9.77
N ARG A 232 -19.52 2.86 -10.54
CA ARG A 232 -19.21 2.23 -11.83
C ARG A 232 -19.76 3.04 -13.02
N SER A 233 -20.27 4.25 -12.77
CA SER A 233 -20.87 5.11 -13.81
C SER A 233 -19.82 5.68 -14.75
N LYS A 234 -20.13 5.76 -16.04
CA LYS A 234 -19.29 6.45 -17.04
C LYS A 234 -19.06 7.94 -16.71
N ASN A 235 -19.90 8.53 -15.86
CA ASN A 235 -19.86 9.94 -15.48
C ASN A 235 -19.04 10.21 -14.20
N CYS A 236 -18.37 9.18 -13.63
CA CYS A 236 -17.48 9.37 -12.48
C CYS A 236 -16.06 9.68 -12.91
N ALA A 237 -15.40 10.58 -12.20
CA ALA A 237 -13.96 10.72 -12.25
C ALA A 237 -13.31 9.50 -11.58
N ARG A 238 -12.28 8.92 -12.20
CA ARG A 238 -11.54 7.80 -11.63
C ARG A 238 -10.17 8.26 -11.14
N VAL A 239 -9.86 7.95 -9.88
CA VAL A 239 -8.57 8.30 -9.27
C VAL A 239 -7.82 7.01 -8.92
N THR A 240 -6.93 6.59 -9.82
CA THR A 240 -6.13 5.35 -9.70
C THR A 240 -4.99 5.34 -10.70
N GLY A 241 -3.85 4.70 -10.38
CA GLY A 241 -2.73 4.52 -11.32
C GLY A 241 -3.12 3.79 -12.61
N TRP A 242 -4.11 2.91 -12.57
CA TRP A 242 -4.56 2.13 -13.74
C TRP A 242 -5.18 2.95 -14.87
N VAL A 243 -5.48 4.22 -14.65
CA VAL A 243 -5.99 5.13 -15.71
C VAL A 243 -4.88 5.90 -16.43
N LEU A 244 -3.62 5.56 -16.22
CA LEU A 244 -2.46 6.26 -16.79
C LEU A 244 -2.58 6.47 -18.32
N PHE A 245 -3.13 5.49 -19.04
CA PHE A 245 -3.29 5.55 -20.49
C PHE A 245 -4.69 6.01 -20.94
N SER A 246 -5.51 6.44 -20.01
CA SER A 246 -6.84 6.94 -20.33
C SER A 246 -6.76 8.32 -21.01
N LYS A 247 -7.60 8.52 -22.03
CA LYS A 247 -7.77 9.83 -22.70
C LYS A 247 -8.90 10.67 -22.09
N ARG A 248 -9.58 10.17 -21.04
CA ARG A 248 -10.65 10.91 -20.40
C ARG A 248 -10.08 12.01 -19.51
N GLU A 249 -10.61 13.22 -19.64
CA GLU A 249 -10.22 14.37 -18.82
C GLU A 249 -10.51 14.14 -17.31
N SER A 250 -11.55 13.36 -17.01
CA SER A 250 -11.96 12.98 -15.65
C SER A 250 -11.24 11.78 -15.08
N ASP A 251 -10.14 11.34 -15.69
CA ASP A 251 -9.31 10.24 -15.18
C ASP A 251 -7.96 10.79 -14.67
N PHE A 252 -7.67 10.48 -13.41
CA PHE A 252 -6.52 11.00 -12.68
C PHE A 252 -5.59 9.84 -12.29
N PRO A 253 -4.43 9.68 -12.95
CA PRO A 253 -3.47 8.61 -12.65
C PRO A 253 -2.65 8.93 -11.39
N LEU A 254 -3.34 9.06 -10.26
CA LEU A 254 -2.73 9.22 -8.95
C LEU A 254 -2.46 7.83 -8.36
N SER A 255 -1.22 7.39 -8.46
CA SER A 255 -0.77 6.12 -7.90
C SER A 255 -0.42 6.26 -6.41
N ALA A 256 -0.55 5.18 -5.66
CA ALA A 256 0.03 4.99 -4.33
C ALA A 256 1.07 3.86 -4.34
N HIS A 257 1.49 3.42 -5.52
CA HIS A 257 2.57 2.45 -5.71
C HIS A 257 3.71 3.09 -6.49
N ALA A 258 4.88 2.55 -6.32
CA ALA A 258 6.04 2.80 -7.15
C ALA A 258 5.75 2.50 -8.62
N ASP A 259 6.26 3.31 -9.52
CA ASP A 259 6.29 2.98 -10.95
C ASP A 259 7.50 2.08 -11.28
N PHE A 260 7.66 1.75 -12.55
CA PHE A 260 8.77 0.88 -12.98
C PHE A 260 10.15 1.44 -12.61
N TYR A 261 10.35 2.74 -12.77
CA TYR A 261 11.64 3.40 -12.50
C TYR A 261 11.90 3.55 -11.00
N ASP A 262 10.86 3.83 -10.23
CA ASP A 262 10.91 3.82 -8.78
C ASP A 262 11.29 2.44 -8.22
N LEU A 263 10.72 1.36 -8.80
CA LEU A 263 11.06 -0.01 -8.41
C LEU A 263 12.53 -0.34 -8.70
N LEU A 264 13.09 0.14 -9.82
CA LEU A 264 14.53 -0.02 -10.11
C LEU A 264 15.40 0.73 -9.10
N ASP A 265 15.02 1.96 -8.74
CA ASP A 265 15.73 2.75 -7.72
C ASP A 265 15.69 2.08 -6.31
N ILE A 266 14.55 1.48 -5.94
CA ILE A 266 14.44 0.71 -4.69
C ILE A 266 15.37 -0.51 -4.71
N VAL A 267 15.44 -1.24 -5.83
CA VAL A 267 16.37 -2.38 -5.99
C VAL A 267 17.82 -1.93 -5.82
N GLU A 268 18.21 -0.82 -6.46
CA GLU A 268 19.57 -0.27 -6.34
C GLU A 268 19.89 0.14 -4.89
N ARG A 269 19.00 0.88 -4.24
CA ARG A 269 19.17 1.36 -2.85
C ARG A 269 19.27 0.22 -1.85
N SER A 270 18.52 -0.87 -2.06
CA SER A 270 18.56 -2.04 -1.15
C SER A 270 19.92 -2.71 -1.11
N SER A 271 20.73 -2.54 -2.16
CA SER A 271 22.05 -3.18 -2.33
C SER A 271 22.00 -4.70 -2.16
N SER A 272 20.86 -5.33 -2.43
CA SER A 272 20.62 -6.75 -2.19
C SER A 272 21.33 -7.63 -3.22
N LYS A 273 21.83 -8.77 -2.76
CA LYS A 273 22.50 -9.77 -3.61
C LYS A 273 21.48 -10.61 -4.40
N MET A 274 20.27 -10.78 -3.83
CA MET A 274 19.17 -11.54 -4.41
C MET A 274 17.88 -10.73 -4.34
N VAL A 275 17.11 -10.68 -5.42
CA VAL A 275 15.82 -9.97 -5.50
C VAL A 275 14.71 -10.96 -5.85
N PHE A 276 13.74 -11.11 -4.97
CA PHE A 276 12.48 -11.79 -5.26
C PHE A 276 11.40 -10.79 -5.61
N THR A 277 10.67 -11.04 -6.70
CA THR A 277 9.57 -10.18 -7.11
C THR A 277 8.23 -10.84 -6.82
N VAL A 278 7.28 -10.06 -6.35
CA VAL A 278 5.91 -10.52 -6.03
C VAL A 278 4.87 -9.57 -6.64
N HIS A 279 3.64 -10.01 -6.76
CA HIS A 279 2.49 -9.25 -7.28
C HIS A 279 2.65 -8.74 -8.73
N GLY A 280 1.57 -8.24 -9.31
CA GLY A 280 1.52 -7.54 -10.59
C GLY A 280 2.36 -8.16 -11.72
N PHE A 281 3.33 -7.42 -12.21
CA PHE A 281 4.26 -7.82 -13.29
C PHE A 281 5.50 -8.56 -12.78
N ALA A 282 5.42 -9.29 -11.66
CA ALA A 282 6.57 -9.92 -11.00
C ALA A 282 7.48 -10.72 -11.96
N SER A 283 6.91 -11.62 -12.77
CA SER A 283 7.72 -12.42 -13.72
C SER A 283 8.46 -11.55 -14.75
N TYR A 284 7.80 -10.51 -15.23
CA TYR A 284 8.40 -9.60 -16.21
C TYR A 284 9.51 -8.75 -15.56
N PHE A 285 9.26 -8.19 -14.39
CA PHE A 285 10.22 -7.37 -13.68
C PHE A 285 11.47 -8.15 -13.31
N ALA A 286 11.32 -9.39 -12.80
CA ALA A 286 12.46 -10.28 -12.52
C ALA A 286 13.30 -10.56 -13.78
N GLN A 287 12.67 -10.76 -14.95
CA GLN A 287 13.40 -10.96 -16.21
C GLN A 287 14.20 -9.71 -16.62
N ILE A 288 13.65 -8.51 -16.40
CA ILE A 288 14.38 -7.26 -16.69
C ILE A 288 15.57 -7.11 -15.74
N LEU A 289 15.40 -7.36 -14.44
CA LEU A 289 16.50 -7.30 -13.47
C LEU A 289 17.63 -8.29 -13.84
N LYS A 290 17.29 -9.52 -14.25
CA LYS A 290 18.28 -10.49 -14.77
C LYS A 290 19.06 -9.97 -15.98
N LYS A 291 18.39 -9.33 -16.94
CA LYS A 291 19.05 -8.72 -18.11
C LYS A 291 19.98 -7.57 -17.73
N MET A 292 19.72 -6.92 -16.58
CA MET A 292 20.58 -5.87 -16.01
C MET A 292 21.74 -6.44 -15.19
N GLY A 293 21.87 -7.78 -15.09
CA GLY A 293 22.92 -8.44 -14.31
C GLY A 293 22.61 -8.59 -12.82
N ILE A 294 21.37 -8.35 -12.39
CA ILE A 294 20.92 -8.50 -11.00
C ILE A 294 20.37 -9.91 -10.83
N GLU A 295 20.81 -10.62 -9.78
CA GLU A 295 20.24 -11.91 -9.42
C GLU A 295 18.81 -11.73 -8.93
N ALA A 296 17.83 -12.16 -9.73
CA ALA A 296 16.43 -11.89 -9.46
C ALA A 296 15.51 -13.00 -9.98
N GLU A 297 14.46 -13.34 -9.24
CA GLU A 297 13.42 -14.24 -9.71
C GLU A 297 12.05 -13.89 -9.12
N LYS A 298 10.98 -14.36 -9.74
CA LYS A 298 9.66 -14.32 -9.12
C LYS A 298 9.62 -15.31 -7.98
N LEU A 299 9.25 -14.88 -6.79
CA LEU A 299 9.10 -15.76 -5.63
C LEU A 299 8.00 -16.80 -5.89
N GLY A 300 8.36 -18.08 -5.79
CA GLY A 300 7.49 -19.23 -6.06
C GLY A 300 7.05 -19.95 -4.78
N GLU A 301 6.31 -21.07 -4.99
CA GLU A 301 5.76 -21.89 -3.89
C GLU A 301 6.80 -22.83 -3.27
N ASN A 302 7.89 -23.11 -3.97
CA ASN A 302 8.96 -23.95 -3.45
C ASN A 302 9.83 -23.16 -2.45
N TRP A 303 10.33 -23.86 -1.42
CA TRP A 303 11.31 -23.29 -0.51
C TRP A 303 12.63 -22.99 -1.20
N VAL A 304 13.14 -21.80 -0.97
CA VAL A 304 14.47 -21.35 -1.38
C VAL A 304 15.32 -21.13 -0.14
N GLU A 305 16.51 -21.71 -0.07
CA GLU A 305 17.50 -21.42 0.98
C GLU A 305 18.20 -20.09 0.67
N LEU A 306 18.38 -19.26 1.71
CA LEU A 306 18.99 -17.93 1.63
C LEU A 306 20.38 -17.92 2.26
#